data_e3cf19652e16eeb4be83de26132d1944
#
_entry.id   e3cf19652e16eeb4be83de26132d1944
#
_cell.length_a   1.000
_cell.length_b   1.000
_cell.length_c   1.000
_cell.angle_alpha   90.00
_cell.angle_beta   90.00
_cell.angle_gamma   90.00
#
_symmetry.space_group_name_H-M   'P 1'
#
loop_
_entity.id
_entity.type
_entity.pdbx_description
1 polymer ?
#
loop_
_entity_poly.entity_id
_entity_poly.type
_entity_poly.pdbx_seq_one_letter_code
_entity_poly.pdbx_strand_id
1 'polypeptide(L)'
;MSKRRGMPRGGAFAWGGSRTQTDAEGRKGGRAEGRTGGGRQPTGTWHANPEATCIAGVRRPETNHRTSNHPTSNHRTRSHDMTHHALIEAAKAAREKAYAPYSNFKVGAALVTNDGKVFHGCNVENASYGLCNCAERTALFSALAAGYRPGEFAAIAVVGETDGPIAPCGACRQVMIELGKPTLEVVLTNMQGDVRVTSAGDLLPDAFYLA
;
A
#
# COMPACT_ATOMS: atom_id res chain seq x y z
N MET A 1 -27.24 -31.12 43.65
CA MET A 1 -25.84 -30.93 44.14
C MET A 1 -25.03 -30.35 43.00
N SER A 2 -24.85 -29.06 43.01
CA SER A 2 -24.21 -28.26 41.94
C SER A 2 -22.76 -27.94 42.36
N LYS A 3 -21.78 -28.32 41.53
CA LYS A 3 -20.38 -27.91 41.71
C LYS A 3 -20.07 -26.80 40.70
N ARG A 4 -20.03 -25.56 41.16
CA ARG A 4 -19.47 -24.42 40.43
C ARG A 4 -17.95 -24.51 40.44
N ARG A 5 -17.31 -24.53 39.27
CA ARG A 5 -15.85 -24.37 39.11
C ARG A 5 -15.53 -22.91 38.90
N GLY A 6 -14.65 -22.38 39.75
CA GLY A 6 -14.23 -20.99 39.75
C GLY A 6 -13.25 -20.66 38.59
N MET A 7 -13.38 -19.44 38.07
CA MET A 7 -12.43 -18.84 37.15
C MET A 7 -11.18 -18.34 37.90
N PRO A 8 -9.98 -18.42 37.32
CA PRO A 8 -8.81 -17.75 37.87
C PRO A 8 -8.83 -16.25 37.52
N ARG A 9 -8.53 -15.44 38.53
CA ARG A 9 -8.43 -13.97 38.44
C ARG A 9 -7.12 -13.55 37.81
N GLY A 10 -7.15 -12.45 37.06
CA GLY A 10 -6.11 -11.87 36.27
C GLY A 10 -4.81 -11.56 37.02
N GLY A 11 -3.70 -11.79 36.36
CA GLY A 11 -2.37 -11.32 36.75
C GLY A 11 -2.13 -9.90 36.20
N ALA A 12 -1.83 -8.98 37.11
CA ALA A 12 -1.41 -7.64 36.79
C ALA A 12 0.03 -7.64 36.24
N PHE A 13 0.25 -7.08 35.06
CA PHE A 13 1.58 -6.80 34.55
C PHE A 13 2.12 -5.52 35.19
N ALA A 14 3.13 -5.70 36.08
CA ALA A 14 3.87 -4.59 36.66
C ALA A 14 5.04 -4.20 35.76
N TRP A 15 5.07 -2.94 35.34
CA TRP A 15 6.24 -2.31 34.71
C TRP A 15 7.26 -1.97 35.76
N GLY A 16 8.32 -2.75 35.89
CA GLY A 16 9.50 -2.45 36.71
C GLY A 16 10.50 -1.59 35.91
N GLY A 17 10.46 -0.28 36.10
CA GLY A 17 11.53 0.61 35.66
C GLY A 17 12.63 0.68 36.73
N SER A 18 13.82 0.16 36.45
CA SER A 18 15.02 0.45 37.23
C SER A 18 15.82 1.58 36.59
N ARG A 19 15.77 2.75 37.25
CA ARG A 19 16.76 3.82 37.04
C ARG A 19 18.02 3.46 37.82
N THR A 20 19.15 3.31 37.16
CA THR A 20 20.47 3.42 37.78
C THR A 20 21.05 4.77 37.40
N GLN A 21 21.12 5.59 38.43
CA GLN A 21 21.82 6.86 38.47
C GLN A 21 23.28 6.53 38.84
N THR A 22 24.24 6.89 38.00
CA THR A 22 25.67 6.93 38.39
C THR A 22 26.21 8.34 38.23
N ASP A 23 26.78 8.76 39.28
CA ASP A 23 27.24 10.09 39.61
C ASP A 23 28.39 10.59 38.77
N ALA A 24 28.44 11.92 38.69
CA ALA A 24 29.49 12.71 38.11
C ALA A 24 30.75 12.74 39.00
N GLU A 25 31.93 12.63 38.41
CA GLU A 25 33.10 13.28 38.95
C GLU A 25 34.04 13.74 37.81
N GLY A 26 34.49 14.95 37.99
CA GLY A 26 35.14 15.83 37.07
C GLY A 26 36.56 15.44 36.65
N ARG A 27 36.94 15.96 35.50
CA ARG A 27 38.33 16.29 35.18
C ARG A 27 38.41 17.59 34.40
N LYS A 28 39.27 18.44 34.94
CA LYS A 28 39.69 19.76 34.46
C LYS A 28 40.58 19.67 33.21
N GLY A 29 40.41 20.63 32.29
CA GLY A 29 41.48 21.38 31.68
C GLY A 29 42.24 20.71 30.54
N GLY A 30 42.00 21.15 29.34
CA GLY A 30 42.88 20.99 28.19
C GLY A 30 42.54 22.03 27.14
N ARG A 31 43.30 23.13 27.16
CA ARG A 31 43.31 24.19 26.16
C ARG A 31 43.99 23.63 24.91
N ALA A 32 43.29 23.60 23.78
CA ALA A 32 43.93 23.32 22.49
C ALA A 32 43.50 24.39 21.49
N GLU A 33 44.53 24.94 20.91
CA GLU A 33 44.56 26.08 20.02
C GLU A 33 43.89 25.84 18.68
N GLY A 34 43.48 26.95 18.08
CA GLY A 34 42.74 27.02 16.84
C GLY A 34 43.45 26.41 15.63
N ARG A 35 42.63 25.75 14.80
CA ARG A 35 42.91 25.59 13.37
C ARG A 35 41.70 26.08 12.61
N THR A 36 41.87 27.25 12.02
CA THR A 36 40.99 27.77 10.96
C THR A 36 41.18 26.90 9.71
N GLY A 37 40.32 25.92 9.55
CA GLY A 37 40.19 25.16 8.31
C GLY A 37 38.98 25.66 7.54
N GLY A 38 39.20 26.48 6.53
CA GLY A 38 38.16 26.93 5.59
C GLY A 38 37.64 25.74 4.81
N GLY A 39 36.52 25.18 5.28
CA GLY A 39 35.74 24.20 4.55
C GLY A 39 34.99 24.87 3.40
N ARG A 40 35.50 24.70 2.18
CA ARG A 40 34.74 25.04 0.97
C ARG A 40 33.46 24.23 0.98
N GLN A 41 32.34 24.91 1.06
CA GLN A 41 31.05 24.32 0.75
C GLN A 41 31.06 23.93 -0.73
N PRO A 42 30.69 22.70 -1.08
CA PRO A 42 30.48 22.37 -2.49
C PRO A 42 29.21 23.10 -2.95
N THR A 43 29.40 24.15 -3.73
CA THR A 43 28.33 24.75 -4.52
C THR A 43 27.97 23.76 -5.65
N GLY A 44 27.21 22.74 -5.31
CA GLY A 44 26.63 21.85 -6.31
C GLY A 44 25.53 22.58 -7.04
N THR A 45 25.87 23.18 -8.17
CA THR A 45 24.86 23.59 -9.15
C THR A 45 24.20 22.34 -9.67
N TRP A 46 22.95 22.13 -9.31
CA TRP A 46 22.10 21.12 -9.91
C TRP A 46 21.84 21.52 -11.36
N HIS A 47 22.62 20.97 -12.27
CA HIS A 47 22.28 21.04 -13.69
C HIS A 47 21.10 20.11 -13.88
N ALA A 48 19.93 20.68 -14.16
CA ALA A 48 18.77 19.91 -14.63
C ALA A 48 19.21 19.19 -15.90
N ASN A 49 19.07 17.86 -15.90
CA ASN A 49 19.30 17.05 -17.09
C ASN A 49 18.22 17.44 -18.12
N PRO A 50 18.58 18.02 -19.29
CA PRO A 50 17.61 18.44 -20.29
C PRO A 50 16.92 17.27 -21.01
N GLU A 51 17.28 16.03 -20.70
CA GLU A 51 16.67 14.83 -21.31
C GLU A 51 15.53 14.21 -20.52
N ALA A 52 15.09 14.82 -19.42
CA ALA A 52 13.80 14.46 -18.81
C ALA A 52 12.67 14.99 -19.71
N THR A 53 12.49 14.34 -20.86
CA THR A 53 11.36 14.60 -21.76
C THR A 53 10.10 14.23 -21.00
N CYS A 54 9.42 15.24 -20.46
CA CYS A 54 8.02 15.12 -20.08
C CYS A 54 7.28 14.61 -21.30
N ILE A 55 6.70 13.41 -21.23
CA ILE A 55 5.83 12.90 -22.28
C ILE A 55 4.50 13.68 -22.19
N ALA A 56 4.53 14.93 -22.61
CA ALA A 56 3.38 15.72 -22.94
C ALA A 56 3.06 15.46 -24.41
N GLY A 57 2.03 14.66 -24.69
CA GLY A 57 1.61 14.46 -26.07
C GLY A 57 0.82 13.21 -26.37
N VAL A 58 -0.02 12.73 -25.47
CA VAL A 58 -1.10 11.82 -25.88
C VAL A 58 -2.29 12.69 -26.32
N ARG A 59 -2.36 13.01 -27.61
CA ARG A 59 -3.57 13.61 -28.22
C ARG A 59 -4.70 12.59 -28.11
N ARG A 60 -5.81 13.02 -27.48
CA ARG A 60 -7.08 12.28 -27.54
C ARG A 60 -7.55 12.26 -29.01
N PRO A 61 -8.02 11.13 -29.55
CA PRO A 61 -8.68 11.13 -30.83
C PRO A 61 -10.02 11.87 -30.72
N GLU A 62 -10.24 12.82 -31.63
CA GLU A 62 -11.50 13.54 -31.77
C GLU A 62 -12.61 12.59 -32.16
N THR A 63 -13.73 12.62 -31.43
CA THR A 63 -14.91 11.83 -31.72
C THR A 63 -15.63 12.41 -32.92
N ASN A 64 -15.50 11.77 -34.07
CA ASN A 64 -16.29 12.05 -35.27
C ASN A 64 -17.66 11.38 -35.16
N HIS A 65 -18.70 12.16 -34.87
CA HIS A 65 -20.07 11.71 -34.94
C HIS A 65 -20.45 11.37 -36.40
N ARG A 66 -20.51 10.10 -36.71
CA ARG A 66 -21.18 9.63 -37.91
C ARG A 66 -22.29 8.66 -37.53
N THR A 67 -23.52 9.15 -37.63
CA THR A 67 -24.75 8.33 -37.53
C THR A 67 -24.77 7.31 -38.67
N SER A 68 -24.83 6.02 -38.38
CA SER A 68 -25.31 5.01 -39.32
C SER A 68 -25.94 3.83 -38.57
N ASN A 69 -27.07 3.44 -39.08
CA ASN A 69 -28.05 2.48 -38.62
C ASN A 69 -27.48 1.08 -38.31
N HIS A 70 -28.07 0.46 -37.32
CA HIS A 70 -27.93 -0.88 -36.80
C HIS A 70 -28.00 -2.04 -37.79
N PRO A 71 -27.33 -3.17 -37.44
CA PRO A 71 -28.10 -4.28 -36.85
C PRO A 71 -27.51 -4.76 -35.51
N THR A 72 -28.43 -5.11 -34.61
CA THR A 72 -28.16 -5.72 -33.30
C THR A 72 -27.41 -7.04 -33.44
N SER A 73 -26.13 -7.04 -33.21
CA SER A 73 -25.36 -8.23 -32.90
C SER A 73 -24.83 -8.10 -31.47
N ASN A 74 -25.28 -9.00 -30.63
CA ASN A 74 -24.82 -9.21 -29.26
C ASN A 74 -23.33 -9.58 -29.24
N HIS A 75 -22.45 -8.63 -29.53
CA HIS A 75 -21.04 -8.71 -29.18
C HIS A 75 -20.86 -8.10 -27.80
N ARG A 76 -21.16 -8.90 -26.78
CA ARG A 76 -20.51 -8.75 -25.47
C ARG A 76 -19.02 -8.83 -25.77
N THR A 77 -18.39 -7.68 -25.97
CA THR A 77 -16.94 -7.56 -26.00
C THR A 77 -16.43 -8.25 -24.73
N ARG A 78 -15.68 -9.34 -24.92
CA ARG A 78 -14.88 -9.95 -23.86
C ARG A 78 -13.90 -8.86 -23.38
N SER A 79 -14.33 -8.07 -22.40
CA SER A 79 -13.39 -7.40 -21.49
C SER A 79 -12.48 -8.52 -21.01
N HIS A 80 -11.18 -8.29 -20.97
CA HIS A 80 -10.19 -9.21 -20.43
C HIS A 80 -10.59 -9.52 -18.99
N ASP A 81 -11.34 -10.61 -18.83
CA ASP A 81 -11.78 -11.13 -17.55
C ASP A 81 -10.55 -11.72 -16.87
N MET A 82 -9.78 -10.83 -16.18
CA MET A 82 -8.67 -11.30 -15.39
C MET A 82 -9.25 -12.14 -14.27
N THR A 83 -8.99 -13.44 -14.30
CA THR A 83 -9.45 -14.35 -13.26
C THR A 83 -8.80 -13.98 -11.92
N HIS A 84 -9.49 -14.21 -10.80
CA HIS A 84 -8.92 -14.03 -9.45
C HIS A 84 -7.56 -14.72 -9.31
N HIS A 85 -7.41 -15.90 -9.91
CA HIS A 85 -6.13 -16.63 -9.89
C HIS A 85 -4.99 -15.81 -10.51
N ALA A 86 -5.19 -15.24 -11.70
CA ALA A 86 -4.16 -14.42 -12.35
C ALA A 86 -3.83 -13.17 -11.54
N LEU A 87 -4.82 -12.55 -10.92
CA LEU A 87 -4.63 -11.38 -10.08
C LEU A 87 -3.88 -11.71 -8.78
N ILE A 88 -4.18 -12.88 -8.17
CA ILE A 88 -3.46 -13.41 -7.00
C ILE A 88 -1.99 -13.69 -7.35
N GLU A 89 -1.70 -14.32 -8.47
CA GLU A 89 -0.32 -14.59 -8.90
C GLU A 89 0.46 -13.27 -9.15
N ALA A 90 -0.19 -12.26 -9.70
CA ALA A 90 0.39 -10.93 -9.85
C ALA A 90 0.69 -10.29 -8.48
N ALA A 91 -0.18 -10.45 -7.48
CA ALA A 91 0.04 -9.97 -6.12
C ALA A 91 1.19 -10.73 -5.43
N LYS A 92 1.31 -12.05 -5.62
CA LYS A 92 2.44 -12.86 -5.12
C LYS A 92 3.76 -12.40 -5.72
N ALA A 93 3.80 -12.15 -7.03
CA ALA A 93 4.99 -11.62 -7.70
C ALA A 93 5.39 -10.22 -7.18
N ALA A 94 4.40 -9.38 -6.86
CA ALA A 94 4.64 -8.07 -6.26
C ALA A 94 5.21 -8.19 -4.83
N ARG A 95 4.74 -9.17 -4.03
CA ARG A 95 5.21 -9.43 -2.67
C ARG A 95 6.72 -9.66 -2.59
N GLU A 96 7.30 -10.32 -3.59
CA GLU A 96 8.74 -10.60 -3.59
C GLU A 96 9.61 -9.34 -3.68
N LYS A 97 9.03 -8.22 -4.11
CA LYS A 97 9.67 -6.90 -4.19
C LYS A 97 9.53 -6.08 -2.90
N ALA A 98 8.87 -6.59 -1.88
CA ALA A 98 8.62 -5.88 -0.64
C ALA A 98 9.93 -5.51 0.09
N TYR A 99 9.99 -4.27 0.55
CA TYR A 99 11.05 -3.78 1.41
C TYR A 99 10.59 -3.78 2.87
N ALA A 100 10.86 -4.86 3.57
CA ALA A 100 10.36 -5.10 4.93
C ALA A 100 11.50 -5.51 5.89
N PRO A 101 12.55 -4.65 6.09
CA PRO A 101 13.71 -5.00 6.88
C PRO A 101 13.47 -5.02 8.38
N TYR A 102 12.39 -4.42 8.87
CA TYR A 102 12.08 -4.32 10.29
C TYR A 102 11.14 -5.41 10.76
N SER A 103 10.06 -5.67 10.04
CA SER A 103 9.06 -6.66 10.40
C SER A 103 9.36 -8.06 9.81
N ASN A 104 10.10 -8.13 8.73
CA ASN A 104 10.25 -9.31 7.86
C ASN A 104 8.92 -9.81 7.29
N PHE A 105 7.85 -9.00 7.39
CA PHE A 105 6.51 -9.34 6.91
C PHE A 105 6.25 -8.72 5.55
N LYS A 106 6.37 -9.54 4.49
CA LYS A 106 6.15 -9.12 3.12
C LYS A 106 4.69 -9.21 2.74
N VAL A 107 4.18 -8.15 2.12
CA VAL A 107 2.83 -8.07 1.56
C VAL A 107 2.92 -7.64 0.09
N GLY A 108 2.11 -8.27 -0.75
CA GLY A 108 1.95 -7.89 -2.14
C GLY A 108 0.51 -7.54 -2.47
N ALA A 109 0.32 -6.66 -3.43
CA ALA A 109 -0.98 -6.34 -3.99
C ALA A 109 -0.92 -6.21 -5.52
N ALA A 110 -2.01 -6.56 -6.17
CA ALA A 110 -2.22 -6.31 -7.59
C ALA A 110 -3.61 -5.72 -7.78
N LEU A 111 -3.67 -4.57 -8.46
CA LEU A 111 -4.90 -3.84 -8.79
C LEU A 111 -5.15 -3.97 -10.28
N VAL A 112 -6.35 -4.39 -10.68
CA VAL A 112 -6.77 -4.40 -12.08
C VAL A 112 -7.79 -3.29 -12.33
N THR A 113 -7.57 -2.55 -13.41
CA THR A 113 -8.46 -1.48 -13.86
C THR A 113 -9.60 -2.02 -14.71
N ASN A 114 -10.64 -1.22 -14.93
CA ASN A 114 -11.81 -1.61 -15.74
C ASN A 114 -11.45 -1.92 -17.21
N ASP A 115 -10.33 -1.38 -17.71
CA ASP A 115 -9.79 -1.68 -19.04
C ASP A 115 -8.76 -2.82 -19.07
N GLY A 116 -8.55 -3.49 -17.90
CA GLY A 116 -7.72 -4.70 -17.78
C GLY A 116 -6.24 -4.47 -17.51
N LYS A 117 -5.80 -3.21 -17.27
CA LYS A 117 -4.40 -2.95 -16.91
C LYS A 117 -4.12 -3.30 -15.45
N VAL A 118 -2.96 -3.89 -15.18
CA VAL A 118 -2.58 -4.33 -13.83
C VAL A 118 -1.50 -3.42 -13.25
N PHE A 119 -1.71 -2.99 -12.00
CA PHE A 119 -0.75 -2.24 -11.19
C PHE A 119 -0.32 -3.07 -9.99
N HIS A 120 0.98 -3.18 -9.78
CA HIS A 120 1.55 -3.94 -8.69
C HIS A 120 1.90 -3.02 -7.52
N GLY A 121 1.77 -3.54 -6.31
CA GLY A 121 2.21 -2.87 -5.08
C GLY A 121 2.85 -3.86 -4.11
N CYS A 122 3.81 -3.38 -3.36
CA CYS A 122 4.37 -4.11 -2.22
C CYS A 122 4.49 -3.16 -1.03
N ASN A 123 4.60 -3.72 0.19
CA ASN A 123 4.87 -2.86 1.35
C ASN A 123 6.32 -2.37 1.33
N VAL A 124 6.47 -1.11 1.74
CA VAL A 124 7.77 -0.44 1.86
C VAL A 124 7.86 0.15 3.26
N GLU A 125 8.77 -0.37 4.06
CA GLU A 125 9.00 0.07 5.43
C GLU A 125 10.00 1.22 5.51
N ASN A 126 9.95 1.92 6.62
CA ASN A 126 10.83 3.02 6.94
C ASN A 126 11.13 3.00 8.44
N ALA A 127 12.32 3.41 8.85
CA ALA A 127 12.68 3.56 10.26
C ALA A 127 11.74 4.54 10.98
N SER A 128 11.24 5.55 10.29
CA SER A 128 10.12 6.36 10.73
C SER A 128 8.80 5.66 10.36
N TYR A 129 8.22 4.90 11.28
CA TYR A 129 7.09 4.01 11.03
C TYR A 129 5.87 4.72 10.40
N GLY A 130 5.65 6.00 10.72
CA GLY A 130 4.59 6.79 10.08
C GLY A 130 4.75 6.98 8.57
N LEU A 131 5.94 6.75 8.02
CA LEU A 131 6.23 6.84 6.60
C LEU A 131 6.14 5.49 5.85
N CYS A 132 5.87 4.39 6.58
CA CYS A 132 5.64 3.08 5.95
C CYS A 132 4.43 3.11 5.03
N ASN A 133 4.53 2.45 3.88
CA ASN A 133 3.41 2.31 2.95
C ASN A 133 3.04 0.85 2.74
N CYS A 134 1.73 0.56 2.79
CA CYS A 134 1.24 -0.80 2.55
C CYS A 134 1.14 -1.11 1.04
N ALA A 135 1.15 -2.38 0.70
CA ALA A 135 1.11 -2.86 -0.67
C ALA A 135 -0.11 -2.35 -1.46
N GLU A 136 -1.29 -2.34 -0.83
CA GLU A 136 -2.54 -1.89 -1.42
C GLU A 136 -2.47 -0.41 -1.82
N ARG A 137 -1.94 0.43 -0.94
CA ARG A 137 -1.78 1.86 -1.23
C ARG A 137 -0.74 2.09 -2.32
N THR A 138 0.34 1.32 -2.33
CA THR A 138 1.34 1.38 -3.40
C THR A 138 0.71 1.09 -4.76
N ALA A 139 -0.13 0.04 -4.88
CA ALA A 139 -0.80 -0.31 -6.12
C ALA A 139 -1.79 0.79 -6.57
N LEU A 140 -2.66 1.25 -5.66
CA LEU A 140 -3.66 2.29 -5.94
C LEU A 140 -3.01 3.62 -6.35
N PHE A 141 -1.98 4.06 -5.64
CA PHE A 141 -1.27 5.31 -5.95
C PHE A 141 -0.51 5.23 -7.27
N SER A 142 0.05 4.06 -7.60
CA SER A 142 0.69 3.82 -8.89
C SER A 142 -0.29 3.95 -10.05
N ALA A 143 -1.52 3.45 -9.89
CA ALA A 143 -2.57 3.58 -10.88
C ALA A 143 -2.99 5.06 -11.07
N LEU A 144 -3.17 5.81 -9.97
CA LEU A 144 -3.47 7.25 -10.06
C LEU A 144 -2.32 8.02 -10.74
N ALA A 145 -1.06 7.71 -10.40
CA ALA A 145 0.11 8.31 -11.02
C ALA A 145 0.20 8.03 -12.53
N ALA A 146 -0.34 6.89 -12.97
CA ALA A 146 -0.46 6.53 -14.38
C ALA A 146 -1.66 7.19 -15.10
N GLY A 147 -2.45 8.00 -14.40
CA GLY A 147 -3.54 8.79 -14.98
C GLY A 147 -4.94 8.24 -14.74
N TYR A 148 -5.10 7.10 -14.08
CA TYR A 148 -6.41 6.56 -13.69
C TYR A 148 -7.09 7.42 -12.63
N ARG A 149 -8.40 7.32 -12.53
CA ARG A 149 -9.23 8.12 -11.61
C ARG A 149 -10.01 7.21 -10.66
N PRO A 150 -10.48 7.74 -9.51
CA PRO A 150 -11.33 7.00 -8.59
C PRO A 150 -12.54 6.38 -9.28
N GLY A 151 -12.76 5.07 -9.04
CA GLY A 151 -13.84 4.29 -9.63
C GLY A 151 -13.49 3.58 -10.95
N GLU A 152 -12.28 3.78 -11.49
CA GLU A 152 -11.83 3.07 -12.70
C GLU A 152 -11.14 1.73 -12.40
N PHE A 153 -11.38 1.17 -11.21
CA PHE A 153 -10.76 -0.07 -10.73
C PHE A 153 -11.80 -1.18 -10.58
N ALA A 154 -11.51 -2.36 -11.13
CA ALA A 154 -12.38 -3.52 -11.09
C ALA A 154 -12.15 -4.35 -9.82
N ALA A 155 -10.89 -4.73 -9.54
CA ALA A 155 -10.55 -5.55 -8.39
C ALA A 155 -9.12 -5.29 -7.89
N ILE A 156 -8.89 -5.63 -6.61
CA ILE A 156 -7.56 -5.66 -6.00
C ILE A 156 -7.36 -6.99 -5.27
N ALA A 157 -6.24 -7.69 -5.55
CA ALA A 157 -5.82 -8.83 -4.75
C ALA A 157 -4.73 -8.41 -3.76
N VAL A 158 -4.77 -8.97 -2.53
CA VAL A 158 -3.79 -8.72 -1.48
C VAL A 158 -3.33 -10.06 -0.92
N VAL A 159 -2.01 -10.26 -0.82
CA VAL A 159 -1.39 -11.49 -0.31
C VAL A 159 -0.36 -11.20 0.77
N GLY A 160 -0.40 -11.98 1.83
CA GLY A 160 0.60 -12.00 2.92
C GLY A 160 0.81 -13.40 3.45
N GLU A 161 1.80 -13.59 4.30
CA GLU A 161 2.05 -14.85 4.97
C GLU A 161 1.33 -14.87 6.31
N THR A 162 0.09 -15.36 6.29
CA THR A 162 -0.86 -15.40 7.41
C THR A 162 -1.56 -16.75 7.43
N ASP A 163 -2.08 -17.18 8.60
CA ASP A 163 -2.80 -18.44 8.76
C ASP A 163 -4.08 -18.55 7.92
N GLY A 164 -4.67 -17.41 7.59
CA GLY A 164 -5.84 -17.31 6.69
C GLY A 164 -5.69 -16.11 5.76
N PRO A 165 -6.71 -15.77 4.94
CA PRO A 165 -6.66 -14.64 4.03
C PRO A 165 -6.33 -13.34 4.76
N ILE A 166 -5.28 -12.63 4.31
CA ILE A 166 -4.82 -11.39 4.95
C ILE A 166 -5.91 -10.30 4.91
N ALA A 167 -6.08 -9.58 6.01
CA ALA A 167 -7.00 -8.43 6.06
C ALA A 167 -6.26 -7.11 5.89
N PRO A 168 -6.74 -6.18 5.05
CA PRO A 168 -6.19 -4.84 4.92
C PRO A 168 -6.27 -4.05 6.22
N CYS A 169 -5.27 -3.24 6.52
CA CYS A 169 -5.30 -2.34 7.68
C CYS A 169 -6.35 -1.22 7.47
N GLY A 170 -6.73 -0.54 8.57
CA GLY A 170 -7.75 0.51 8.52
C GLY A 170 -7.45 1.63 7.51
N ALA A 171 -6.19 2.06 7.42
CA ALA A 171 -5.76 3.09 6.48
C ALA A 171 -5.94 2.63 5.01
N CYS A 172 -5.62 1.37 4.71
CA CYS A 172 -5.83 0.81 3.37
C CYS A 172 -7.30 0.68 3.01
N ARG A 173 -8.16 0.29 3.97
CA ARG A 173 -9.62 0.25 3.76
C ARG A 173 -10.18 1.62 3.40
N GLN A 174 -9.75 2.68 4.11
CA GLN A 174 -10.17 4.05 3.81
C GLN A 174 -9.71 4.48 2.40
N VAL A 175 -8.48 4.16 2.01
CA VAL A 175 -7.97 4.49 0.66
C VAL A 175 -8.71 3.69 -0.42
N MET A 176 -9.04 2.42 -0.16
CA MET A 176 -9.84 1.60 -1.09
C MET A 176 -11.25 2.19 -1.31
N ILE A 177 -11.91 2.67 -0.25
CA ILE A 177 -13.21 3.34 -0.35
C ILE A 177 -13.10 4.62 -1.18
N GLU A 178 -12.13 5.45 -0.89
CA GLU A 178 -11.95 6.74 -1.56
C GLU A 178 -11.69 6.56 -3.06
N LEU A 179 -10.72 5.70 -3.40
CA LEU A 179 -10.23 5.55 -4.76
C LEU A 179 -10.96 4.46 -5.55
N GLY A 180 -11.26 3.34 -4.91
CA GLY A 180 -11.90 2.18 -5.55
C GLY A 180 -13.43 2.23 -5.52
N LYS A 181 -14.01 3.05 -4.68
CA LYS A 181 -15.44 3.10 -4.33
C LYS A 181 -15.89 1.84 -3.55
N PRO A 182 -17.06 1.86 -2.89
CA PRO A 182 -17.54 0.72 -2.12
C PRO A 182 -17.66 -0.59 -2.90
N THR A 183 -17.83 -0.49 -4.21
CA THR A 183 -18.00 -1.64 -5.12
C THR A 183 -16.70 -2.28 -5.59
N LEU A 184 -15.53 -1.71 -5.24
CA LEU A 184 -14.24 -2.33 -5.57
C LEU A 184 -14.20 -3.74 -5.00
N GLU A 185 -14.01 -4.74 -5.86
CA GLU A 185 -13.81 -6.12 -5.44
C GLU A 185 -12.45 -6.29 -4.77
N VAL A 186 -12.42 -6.96 -3.61
CA VAL A 186 -11.21 -7.19 -2.83
C VAL A 186 -11.00 -8.68 -2.63
N VAL A 187 -9.95 -9.21 -3.23
CA VAL A 187 -9.54 -10.61 -3.16
C VAL A 187 -8.43 -10.74 -2.12
N LEU A 188 -8.77 -11.25 -0.95
CA LEU A 188 -7.84 -11.48 0.15
C LEU A 188 -7.31 -12.91 0.09
N THR A 189 -6.01 -13.09 0.21
CA THR A 189 -5.40 -14.43 0.16
C THR A 189 -4.18 -14.52 1.06
N ASN A 190 -3.68 -15.75 1.23
CA ASN A 190 -2.42 -16.06 1.91
C ASN A 190 -1.49 -16.85 0.99
N MET A 191 -0.33 -17.26 1.50
CA MET A 191 0.63 -18.04 0.74
C MET A 191 0.22 -19.52 0.60
N GLN A 192 -0.72 -20.00 1.43
CA GLN A 192 -1.26 -21.36 1.42
C GLN A 192 -2.37 -21.55 0.38
N GLY A 193 -2.94 -20.45 -0.13
CA GLY A 193 -3.96 -20.50 -1.17
C GLY A 193 -5.39 -20.33 -0.67
N ASP A 194 -5.59 -20.00 0.61
CA ASP A 194 -6.92 -19.61 1.11
C ASP A 194 -7.34 -18.29 0.48
N VAL A 195 -8.59 -18.21 0.05
CA VAL A 195 -9.12 -17.04 -0.65
C VAL A 195 -10.43 -16.59 -0.01
N ARG A 196 -10.57 -15.29 0.21
CA ARG A 196 -11.81 -14.62 0.57
C ARG A 196 -12.07 -13.46 -0.38
N VAL A 197 -13.18 -13.48 -1.07
CA VAL A 197 -13.65 -12.36 -1.91
C VAL A 197 -14.65 -11.54 -1.11
N THR A 198 -14.52 -10.22 -1.17
CA THR A 198 -15.34 -9.24 -0.47
C THR A 198 -15.35 -7.93 -1.26
N SER A 199 -15.94 -6.87 -0.74
CA SER A 199 -15.88 -5.53 -1.31
C SER A 199 -15.18 -4.54 -0.37
N ALA A 200 -14.74 -3.41 -0.91
CA ALA A 200 -14.22 -2.32 -0.09
C ALA A 200 -15.27 -1.80 0.90
N GLY A 201 -16.54 -1.75 0.49
CA GLY A 201 -17.66 -1.36 1.35
C GLY A 201 -17.88 -2.32 2.52
N ASP A 202 -17.81 -3.63 2.30
CA ASP A 202 -17.93 -4.62 3.36
C ASP A 202 -16.76 -4.56 4.36
N LEU A 203 -15.58 -4.16 3.90
CA LEU A 203 -14.39 -4.04 4.75
C LEU A 203 -14.38 -2.78 5.61
N LEU A 204 -15.15 -1.76 5.25
CA LEU A 204 -15.27 -0.51 6.01
C LEU A 204 -16.73 -0.01 5.96
N PRO A 205 -17.64 -0.62 6.74
CA PRO A 205 -18.99 -0.08 6.93
C PRO A 205 -18.92 1.34 7.51
N ASP A 206 -19.89 2.18 7.15
CA ASP A 206 -19.99 3.57 7.60
C ASP A 206 -18.72 4.40 7.35
N ALA A 207 -18.06 4.13 6.20
CA ALA A 207 -16.84 4.83 5.82
C ALA A 207 -17.06 6.33 5.69
N PHE A 208 -16.08 7.10 6.15
CA PHE A 208 -16.05 8.56 5.98
C PHE A 208 -15.56 8.92 4.58
N TYR A 209 -16.29 9.82 3.90
CA TYR A 209 -15.83 10.54 2.71
C TYR A 209 -16.43 11.94 2.67
N LEU A 210 -15.71 12.85 2.05
CA LEU A 210 -16.21 14.19 1.76
C LEU A 210 -17.14 14.13 0.55
N ALA A 211 -18.30 14.78 0.66
CA ALA A 211 -19.29 14.90 -0.41
C ALA A 211 -18.84 15.91 -1.47
#